data_6b640fa01080026d56c7c22c6ce6eddc
#
_entry.id   6b640fa01080026d56c7c22c6ce6eddc
#
_cell.length_a   1.000
_cell.length_b   1.000
_cell.length_c   1.000
_cell.angle_alpha   90.00
_cell.angle_beta   90.00
_cell.angle_gamma   90.00
#
_symmetry.space_group_name_H-M   'P 1'
#
loop_
_entity.id
_entity.type
_entity.pdbx_description
1 polymer ?
#
loop_
_entity_poly.entity_id
_entity_poly.type
_entity_poly.pdbx_seq_one_letter_code
_entity_poly.pdbx_strand_id
1 'polypeptide(L)'
;MAGGISDGRDMIATLVAHDGLGQGDVTAARDALAQAGLDVAAPVWIEAGEAVDLPFAGDRAVARAALEALAPPADLFVLAAANRDCRLFVADMDSTMITVECIDELADYAGLKDEIAAVTERAMRGELDFAQALTGRVALLKGLDATMIDRCRAERVRLMPGARALVQTLRSRGARTILVSGGFVPFAQPVAQEIGFDVAIANTLHIADGKLAGTVGEPIVDAARKRAELLGAAQQGGLAPAQSIAIGDGANDIPMIEAAGLGVAYHAKPKTRAAADAAIERGDLSVLLHALGIARAQWVTG
;
A
#
# COMPACT_ATOMS: atom_id res chain seq x y z
N MET A 1 -6.60 25.48 -7.40
CA MET A 1 -5.85 25.68 -8.66
C MET A 1 -4.45 25.15 -8.41
N ALA A 2 -4.16 23.95 -8.90
CA ALA A 2 -2.81 23.41 -8.86
C ALA A 2 -1.95 24.26 -9.80
N GLY A 3 -0.95 24.96 -9.25
CA GLY A 3 0.04 25.70 -10.03
C GLY A 3 0.78 24.70 -10.92
N GLY A 4 0.55 24.76 -12.23
CA GLY A 4 1.24 23.92 -13.18
C GLY A 4 2.75 24.23 -13.14
N ILE A 5 3.55 23.20 -12.98
CA ILE A 5 5.00 23.22 -13.22
C ILE A 5 5.15 23.33 -14.74
N SER A 6 5.22 24.55 -15.27
CA SER A 6 5.23 24.84 -16.72
C SER A 6 6.65 25.06 -17.27
N ASP A 7 7.67 24.47 -16.65
CA ASP A 7 9.08 24.79 -16.94
C ASP A 7 9.88 23.59 -17.52
N GLY A 8 9.17 22.59 -18.10
CA GLY A 8 9.80 21.42 -18.70
C GLY A 8 10.33 20.38 -17.66
N ARG A 9 10.10 20.62 -16.38
CA ARG A 9 10.45 19.69 -15.29
C ARG A 9 9.21 18.88 -14.94
N ASP A 10 9.11 17.69 -15.51
CA ASP A 10 7.99 16.77 -15.35
C ASP A 10 8.22 15.69 -14.28
N MET A 11 9.39 15.72 -13.63
CA MET A 11 9.76 14.81 -12.55
C MET A 11 9.86 15.54 -11.22
N ILE A 12 9.52 14.85 -10.15
CA ILE A 12 9.56 15.37 -8.78
C ILE A 12 10.20 14.32 -7.87
N ALA A 13 11.25 14.71 -7.15
CA ALA A 13 11.73 13.95 -6.00
C ALA A 13 11.13 14.56 -4.72
N THR A 14 10.40 13.75 -3.95
CA THR A 14 9.81 14.17 -2.68
C THR A 14 10.49 13.45 -1.54
N LEU A 15 10.96 14.21 -0.56
CA LEU A 15 11.49 13.69 0.72
C LEU A 15 10.42 13.94 1.79
N VAL A 16 10.08 12.91 2.56
CA VAL A 16 9.13 13.00 3.68
C VAL A 16 9.80 12.42 4.92
N ALA A 17 10.06 13.26 5.92
CA ALA A 17 10.70 12.87 7.17
C ALA A 17 9.70 12.88 8.33
N HIS A 18 9.75 11.85 9.16
CA HIS A 18 8.91 11.74 10.36
C HIS A 18 9.47 12.58 11.52
N ASP A 19 10.80 12.58 11.69
CA ASP A 19 11.49 13.24 12.80
C ASP A 19 12.05 14.64 12.44
N GLY A 20 11.54 15.20 11.33
CA GLY A 20 11.95 16.50 10.84
C GLY A 20 12.99 16.45 9.72
N LEU A 21 12.87 17.39 8.78
CA LEU A 21 13.76 17.57 7.64
C LEU A 21 14.44 18.94 7.72
N GLY A 22 15.75 18.93 7.90
CA GLY A 22 16.56 20.14 7.99
C GLY A 22 16.90 20.75 6.64
N GLN A 23 17.21 22.05 6.62
CA GLN A 23 17.69 22.74 5.41
C GLN A 23 18.96 22.09 4.84
N GLY A 24 19.80 21.49 5.70
CA GLY A 24 21.01 20.77 5.29
C GLY A 24 20.69 19.52 4.48
N ASP A 25 19.68 18.75 4.91
CA ASP A 25 19.23 17.53 4.21
C ASP A 25 18.69 17.86 2.81
N VAL A 26 17.88 18.92 2.74
CA VAL A 26 17.31 19.42 1.47
C VAL A 26 18.40 19.89 0.51
N THR A 27 19.39 20.62 1.04
CA THR A 27 20.53 21.09 0.24
C THR A 27 21.35 19.92 -0.27
N ALA A 28 21.67 18.93 0.58
CA ALA A 28 22.39 17.74 0.20
C ALA A 28 21.67 16.92 -0.88
N ALA A 29 20.35 16.75 -0.74
CA ALA A 29 19.55 16.05 -1.73
C ALA A 29 19.53 16.77 -3.09
N ARG A 30 19.34 18.10 -3.10
CA ARG A 30 19.39 18.90 -4.31
C ARG A 30 20.77 18.82 -5.00
N ASP A 31 21.84 18.93 -4.20
CA ASP A 31 23.19 18.90 -4.72
C ASP A 31 23.56 17.50 -5.27
N ALA A 32 23.07 16.42 -4.64
CA ALA A 32 23.23 15.06 -5.17
C ALA A 32 22.57 14.89 -6.54
N LEU A 33 21.33 15.39 -6.71
CA LEU A 33 20.65 15.39 -8.00
C LEU A 33 21.42 16.21 -9.06
N ALA A 34 21.89 17.40 -8.70
CA ALA A 34 22.66 18.26 -9.61
C ALA A 34 24.00 17.63 -10.01
N GLN A 35 24.71 16.98 -9.08
CA GLN A 35 25.95 16.24 -9.33
C GLN A 35 25.72 15.03 -10.24
N ALA A 36 24.53 14.42 -10.19
CA ALA A 36 24.11 13.37 -11.12
C ALA A 36 23.76 13.90 -12.52
N GLY A 37 23.91 15.20 -12.79
CA GLY A 37 23.68 15.84 -14.09
C GLY A 37 22.22 16.20 -14.36
N LEU A 38 21.35 16.25 -13.34
CA LEU A 38 19.95 16.60 -13.47
C LEU A 38 19.73 18.12 -13.33
N ASP A 39 18.78 18.67 -14.06
CA ASP A 39 18.35 20.08 -13.92
C ASP A 39 17.32 20.20 -12.80
N VAL A 40 17.74 20.70 -11.64
CA VAL A 40 16.94 20.74 -10.41
C VAL A 40 16.48 22.16 -10.10
N ALA A 41 15.18 22.33 -9.91
CA ALA A 41 14.59 23.62 -9.50
C ALA A 41 14.83 23.90 -7.99
N ALA A 42 14.38 25.09 -7.58
CA ALA A 42 14.33 25.41 -6.16
C ALA A 42 13.38 24.45 -5.40
N PRO A 43 13.75 24.04 -4.17
CA PRO A 43 12.90 23.22 -3.32
C PRO A 43 11.56 23.90 -3.03
N VAL A 44 10.48 23.11 -2.99
CA VAL A 44 9.13 23.57 -2.66
C VAL A 44 8.63 22.79 -1.45
N TRP A 45 8.45 23.46 -0.32
CA TRP A 45 7.92 22.81 0.88
C TRP A 45 6.43 22.51 0.73
N ILE A 46 6.05 21.24 0.91
CA ILE A 46 4.67 20.78 1.04
C ILE A 46 4.23 21.00 2.48
N GLU A 47 5.07 20.58 3.44
CA GLU A 47 4.92 20.77 4.87
C GLU A 47 6.26 21.22 5.46
N ALA A 48 6.29 22.38 6.09
CA ALA A 48 7.55 22.97 6.58
C ALA A 48 8.25 22.07 7.60
N GLY A 49 9.51 21.72 7.31
CA GLY A 49 10.33 20.87 8.16
C GLY A 49 9.95 19.38 8.12
N GLU A 50 9.03 18.94 7.25
CA GLU A 50 8.54 17.56 7.20
C GLU A 50 8.54 16.99 5.77
N ALA A 51 8.03 17.75 4.79
CA ALA A 51 7.94 17.26 3.42
C ALA A 51 8.33 18.33 2.39
N VAL A 52 9.21 17.98 1.47
CA VAL A 52 9.74 18.89 0.44
C VAL A 52 9.78 18.22 -0.92
N ASP A 53 9.43 18.98 -1.95
CA ASP A 53 9.60 18.65 -3.34
C ASP A 53 10.89 19.25 -3.90
N LEU A 54 11.57 18.47 -4.71
CA LEU A 54 12.69 18.85 -5.57
C LEU A 54 12.27 18.58 -7.02
N PRO A 55 11.63 19.53 -7.71
CA PRO A 55 11.26 19.36 -9.12
C PRO A 55 12.54 19.33 -9.99
N PHE A 56 12.58 18.41 -10.96
CA PHE A 56 13.73 18.26 -11.83
C PHE A 56 13.36 17.82 -13.24
N ALA A 57 14.26 18.04 -14.20
CA ALA A 57 14.23 17.43 -15.52
C ALA A 57 15.34 16.40 -15.64
N GLY A 58 15.02 15.22 -16.19
CA GLY A 58 16.00 14.16 -16.43
C GLY A 58 15.48 12.77 -16.08
N ASP A 59 16.41 11.82 -16.01
CA ASP A 59 16.08 10.40 -15.84
C ASP A 59 15.73 10.06 -14.37
N ARG A 60 14.59 9.37 -14.21
CA ARG A 60 14.06 8.95 -12.91
C ARG A 60 14.99 8.00 -12.17
N ALA A 61 15.60 7.04 -12.88
CA ALA A 61 16.45 6.03 -12.25
C ALA A 61 17.77 6.65 -11.76
N VAL A 62 18.32 7.63 -12.51
CA VAL A 62 19.48 8.41 -12.11
C VAL A 62 19.17 9.21 -10.84
N ALA A 63 18.03 9.90 -10.80
CA ALA A 63 17.61 10.67 -9.62
C ALA A 63 17.43 9.76 -8.39
N ARG A 64 16.75 8.63 -8.57
CA ARG A 64 16.52 7.65 -7.50
C ARG A 64 17.85 7.12 -6.96
N ALA A 65 18.75 6.67 -7.82
CA ALA A 65 20.05 6.15 -7.41
C ALA A 65 20.90 7.19 -6.66
N ALA A 66 20.91 8.46 -7.10
CA ALA A 66 21.63 9.53 -6.44
C ALA A 66 21.11 9.82 -5.02
N LEU A 67 19.78 9.82 -4.85
CA LEU A 67 19.15 10.07 -3.55
C LEU A 67 19.22 8.85 -2.62
N GLU A 68 19.08 7.62 -3.12
CA GLU A 68 19.29 6.41 -2.33
C GLU A 68 20.73 6.28 -1.82
N ALA A 69 21.72 6.67 -2.63
CA ALA A 69 23.12 6.69 -2.22
C ALA A 69 23.40 7.72 -1.10
N LEU A 70 22.65 8.83 -1.08
CA LEU A 70 22.72 9.82 -0.01
C LEU A 70 22.14 9.29 1.32
N ALA A 71 21.22 8.30 1.25
CA ALA A 71 20.51 7.73 2.39
C ALA A 71 19.91 8.80 3.34
N PRO A 72 19.04 9.69 2.85
CA PRO A 72 18.47 10.77 3.66
C PRO A 72 17.63 10.19 4.80
N PRO A 73 17.45 10.92 5.92
CA PRO A 73 16.61 10.49 7.04
C PRO A 73 15.11 10.66 6.71
N ALA A 74 14.67 10.23 5.52
CA ALA A 74 13.34 10.46 4.97
C ALA A 74 12.90 9.28 4.09
N ASP A 75 11.60 9.10 3.94
CA ASP A 75 11.04 8.30 2.85
C ASP A 75 11.17 9.07 1.54
N LEU A 76 11.56 8.36 0.48
CA LEU A 76 11.92 8.93 -0.81
C LEU A 76 10.94 8.51 -1.91
N PHE A 77 10.41 9.49 -2.62
CA PHE A 77 9.59 9.29 -3.80
C PHE A 77 10.18 10.02 -5.00
N VAL A 78 10.39 9.32 -6.10
CA VAL A 78 10.79 9.93 -7.38
C VAL A 78 9.71 9.61 -8.40
N LEU A 79 8.88 10.60 -8.72
CA LEU A 79 7.63 10.43 -9.45
C LEU A 79 7.58 11.35 -10.67
N ALA A 80 6.86 10.92 -11.72
CA ALA A 80 6.38 11.87 -12.70
C ALA A 80 5.27 12.75 -12.09
N ALA A 81 5.21 14.02 -12.43
CA ALA A 81 4.18 14.93 -11.93
C ALA A 81 2.75 14.41 -12.22
N ALA A 82 2.57 13.67 -13.30
CA ALA A 82 1.31 13.02 -13.67
C ALA A 82 0.82 11.98 -12.66
N ASN A 83 1.71 11.35 -11.88
CA ASN A 83 1.34 10.39 -10.82
C ASN A 83 0.59 11.06 -9.66
N ARG A 84 0.64 12.39 -9.54
CA ARG A 84 -0.08 13.13 -8.49
C ARG A 84 -1.58 13.28 -8.75
N ASP A 85 -2.05 13.04 -9.98
CA ASP A 85 -3.49 12.94 -10.29
C ASP A 85 -4.00 11.52 -10.06
N CYS A 86 -3.98 11.08 -8.79
CA CYS A 86 -4.50 9.76 -8.41
C CYS A 86 -6.01 9.71 -8.62
N ARG A 87 -6.47 8.78 -9.47
CA ARG A 87 -7.89 8.49 -9.75
C ARG A 87 -8.31 7.09 -9.34
N LEU A 88 -7.34 6.21 -9.13
CA LEU A 88 -7.56 4.85 -8.64
C LEU A 88 -6.50 4.53 -7.60
N PHE A 89 -6.95 4.14 -6.42
CA PHE A 89 -6.10 3.66 -5.33
C PHE A 89 -6.51 2.23 -4.97
N VAL A 90 -5.59 1.29 -5.07
CA VAL A 90 -5.79 -0.13 -4.73
C VAL A 90 -4.81 -0.53 -3.64
N ALA A 91 -5.31 -1.07 -2.54
CA ALA A 91 -4.50 -1.41 -1.39
C ALA A 91 -4.72 -2.85 -0.95
N ASP A 92 -3.64 -3.51 -0.50
CA ASP A 92 -3.74 -4.71 0.33
C ASP A 92 -4.30 -4.36 1.72
N MET A 93 -4.75 -5.38 2.45
CA MET A 93 -5.31 -5.23 3.79
C MET A 93 -4.32 -5.60 4.89
N ASP A 94 -3.98 -6.88 4.96
CA ASP A 94 -3.16 -7.43 6.05
C ASP A 94 -1.75 -6.84 6.01
N SER A 95 -1.20 -6.44 7.16
CA SER A 95 0.10 -5.77 7.30
C SER A 95 0.28 -4.47 6.47
N THR A 96 -0.77 -4.03 5.75
CA THR A 96 -0.77 -2.79 4.94
C THR A 96 -1.79 -1.77 5.45
N MET A 97 -3.09 -2.07 5.45
CA MET A 97 -4.16 -1.18 5.99
C MET A 97 -4.52 -1.49 7.42
N ILE A 98 -4.15 -2.67 7.91
CA ILE A 98 -4.25 -3.12 9.30
C ILE A 98 -2.90 -3.69 9.78
N THR A 99 -2.72 -3.73 11.10
CA THR A 99 -1.42 -4.04 11.72
C THR A 99 -1.12 -5.55 11.85
N VAL A 100 -2.01 -6.42 11.40
CA VAL A 100 -1.95 -7.89 11.63
C VAL A 100 -2.29 -8.69 10.38
N GLU A 101 -1.94 -9.98 10.41
CA GLU A 101 -2.41 -11.02 9.48
C GLU A 101 -3.68 -11.67 10.04
N CYS A 102 -4.83 -11.44 9.43
CA CYS A 102 -6.12 -11.86 9.98
C CYS A 102 -6.24 -13.37 10.19
N ILE A 103 -5.66 -14.19 9.30
CA ILE A 103 -5.73 -15.65 9.44
C ILE A 103 -4.86 -16.14 10.61
N ASP A 104 -3.71 -15.50 10.86
CA ASP A 104 -2.81 -15.88 11.94
C ASP A 104 -3.40 -15.48 13.30
N GLU A 105 -4.03 -14.29 13.39
CA GLU A 105 -4.73 -13.86 14.60
C GLU A 105 -5.94 -14.75 14.91
N LEU A 106 -6.70 -15.14 13.89
CA LEU A 106 -7.82 -16.07 14.06
C LEU A 106 -7.34 -17.46 14.50
N ALA A 107 -6.20 -17.92 13.97
CA ALA A 107 -5.55 -19.16 14.35
C ALA A 107 -5.11 -19.16 15.81
N ASP A 108 -4.44 -18.09 16.24
CA ASP A 108 -4.01 -17.91 17.64
C ASP A 108 -5.23 -17.89 18.58
N TYR A 109 -6.27 -17.17 18.18
CA TYR A 109 -7.54 -17.08 18.91
C TYR A 109 -8.25 -18.45 19.04
N ALA A 110 -8.11 -19.31 18.02
CA ALA A 110 -8.63 -20.67 18.01
C ALA A 110 -7.72 -21.73 18.66
N GLY A 111 -6.51 -21.35 19.07
CA GLY A 111 -5.49 -22.28 19.59
C GLY A 111 -4.86 -23.18 18.54
N LEU A 112 -4.82 -22.73 17.27
CA LEU A 112 -4.33 -23.47 16.09
C LEU A 112 -3.09 -22.81 15.45
N LYS A 113 -2.39 -21.97 16.20
CA LYS A 113 -1.28 -21.16 15.69
C LYS A 113 -0.16 -22.01 15.10
N ASP A 114 0.24 -23.06 15.81
CA ASP A 114 1.37 -23.90 15.40
C ASP A 114 1.06 -24.71 14.14
N GLU A 115 -0.18 -25.21 14.02
CA GLU A 115 -0.65 -25.94 12.83
C GLU A 115 -0.70 -25.07 11.59
N ILE A 116 -1.21 -23.83 11.75
CA ILE A 116 -1.29 -22.86 10.65
C ILE A 116 0.11 -22.37 10.26
N ALA A 117 0.99 -22.13 11.22
CA ALA A 117 2.38 -21.78 10.98
C ALA A 117 3.12 -22.87 10.18
N ALA A 118 2.87 -24.14 10.45
CA ALA A 118 3.46 -25.26 9.70
C ALA A 118 3.05 -25.27 8.22
N VAL A 119 1.79 -24.93 7.91
CA VAL A 119 1.31 -24.80 6.52
C VAL A 119 1.98 -23.60 5.83
N THR A 120 2.08 -22.47 6.52
CA THR A 120 2.74 -21.26 6.03
C THR A 120 4.22 -21.53 5.71
N GLU A 121 4.93 -22.24 6.58
CA GLU A 121 6.34 -22.61 6.37
C GLU A 121 6.53 -23.49 5.13
N ARG A 122 5.64 -24.46 4.90
CA ARG A 122 5.65 -25.30 3.68
C ARG A 122 5.45 -24.46 2.41
N ALA A 123 4.54 -23.49 2.45
CA ALA A 123 4.35 -22.55 1.34
C ALA A 123 5.61 -21.70 1.10
N MET A 124 6.27 -21.22 2.16
CA MET A 124 7.51 -20.44 2.05
C MET A 124 8.67 -21.26 1.47
N ARG A 125 8.70 -22.59 1.66
CA ARG A 125 9.65 -23.51 1.02
C ARG A 125 9.28 -23.85 -0.43
N GLY A 126 8.15 -23.33 -0.94
CA GLY A 126 7.68 -23.62 -2.30
C GLY A 126 7.02 -25.00 -2.48
N GLU A 127 6.68 -25.69 -1.39
CA GLU A 127 5.98 -26.98 -1.42
C GLU A 127 4.49 -26.83 -1.75
N LEU A 128 3.92 -25.65 -1.50
CA LEU A 128 2.52 -25.32 -1.73
C LEU A 128 2.44 -24.01 -2.51
N ASP A 129 1.52 -23.93 -3.45
CA ASP A 129 1.11 -22.65 -4.02
C ASP A 129 0.19 -21.87 -3.06
N PHE A 130 -0.16 -20.62 -3.44
CA PHE A 130 -1.00 -19.77 -2.60
C PHE A 130 -2.37 -20.39 -2.32
N ALA A 131 -3.04 -20.96 -3.32
CA ALA A 131 -4.37 -21.53 -3.18
C ALA A 131 -4.35 -22.77 -2.28
N GLN A 132 -3.35 -23.63 -2.45
CA GLN A 132 -3.14 -24.81 -1.60
C GLN A 132 -2.87 -24.41 -0.14
N ALA A 133 -2.01 -23.41 0.08
CA ALA A 133 -1.70 -22.91 1.41
C ALA A 133 -2.94 -22.27 2.08
N LEU A 134 -3.68 -21.45 1.36
CA LEU A 134 -4.93 -20.82 1.86
C LEU A 134 -5.95 -21.90 2.23
N THR A 135 -6.24 -22.83 1.31
CA THR A 135 -7.20 -23.92 1.52
C THR A 135 -6.79 -24.81 2.70
N GLY A 136 -5.49 -25.14 2.80
CA GLY A 136 -4.96 -25.93 3.91
C GLY A 136 -5.13 -25.25 5.26
N ARG A 137 -4.84 -23.95 5.35
CA ARG A 137 -5.03 -23.16 6.58
C ARG A 137 -6.52 -23.04 6.96
N VAL A 138 -7.38 -22.79 5.98
CA VAL A 138 -8.82 -22.68 6.24
C VAL A 138 -9.44 -24.02 6.65
N ALA A 139 -8.95 -25.14 6.11
CA ALA A 139 -9.40 -26.47 6.52
C ALA A 139 -9.15 -26.76 8.02
N LEU A 140 -8.08 -26.24 8.59
CA LEU A 140 -7.78 -26.33 10.03
C LEU A 140 -8.79 -25.58 10.90
N LEU A 141 -9.41 -24.51 10.37
CA LEU A 141 -10.43 -23.73 11.08
C LEU A 141 -11.82 -24.38 11.07
N LYS A 142 -11.98 -25.57 10.47
CA LYS A 142 -13.28 -26.25 10.38
C LYS A 142 -13.89 -26.49 11.75
N GLY A 143 -15.16 -26.12 11.89
CA GLY A 143 -15.94 -26.30 13.11
C GLY A 143 -15.78 -25.17 14.14
N LEU A 144 -14.91 -24.19 13.88
CA LEU A 144 -14.79 -22.99 14.70
C LEU A 144 -16.10 -22.20 14.63
N ASP A 145 -16.57 -21.71 15.75
CA ASP A 145 -17.76 -20.85 15.83
C ASP A 145 -17.50 -19.55 15.05
N ALA A 146 -18.42 -19.21 14.14
CA ALA A 146 -18.27 -18.04 13.26
C ALA A 146 -18.21 -16.71 14.04
N THR A 147 -18.80 -16.65 15.25
CA THR A 147 -18.72 -15.47 16.13
C THR A 147 -17.29 -15.15 16.59
N MET A 148 -16.38 -16.14 16.53
CA MET A 148 -14.96 -15.94 16.84
C MET A 148 -14.30 -14.95 15.88
N ILE A 149 -14.79 -14.85 14.64
CA ILE A 149 -14.29 -13.87 13.64
C ILE A 149 -14.53 -12.45 14.15
N ASP A 150 -15.76 -12.13 14.56
CA ASP A 150 -16.12 -10.79 15.04
C ASP A 150 -15.37 -10.43 16.31
N ARG A 151 -15.19 -11.40 17.22
CA ARG A 151 -14.42 -11.21 18.46
C ARG A 151 -12.94 -10.99 18.16
N CYS A 152 -12.34 -11.83 17.31
CA CYS A 152 -10.95 -11.67 16.87
C CYS A 152 -10.74 -10.30 16.24
N ARG A 153 -11.63 -9.89 15.32
CA ARG A 153 -11.58 -8.58 14.69
C ARG A 153 -11.64 -7.45 15.73
N ALA A 154 -12.57 -7.48 16.65
CA ALA A 154 -12.75 -6.43 17.65
C ALA A 154 -11.56 -6.34 18.63
N GLU A 155 -10.99 -7.46 19.00
CA GLU A 155 -9.92 -7.54 20.02
C GLU A 155 -8.50 -7.37 19.44
N ARG A 156 -8.26 -7.82 18.19
CA ARG A 156 -6.90 -7.94 17.61
C ARG A 156 -6.63 -7.00 16.45
N VAL A 157 -7.63 -6.72 15.60
CA VAL A 157 -7.43 -5.89 14.41
C VAL A 157 -7.36 -4.41 14.80
N ARG A 158 -6.33 -3.74 14.31
CA ARG A 158 -6.15 -2.28 14.45
C ARG A 158 -5.81 -1.70 13.09
N LEU A 159 -6.37 -0.54 12.78
CA LEU A 159 -6.03 0.17 11.55
C LEU A 159 -4.57 0.62 11.59
N MET A 160 -3.92 0.54 10.44
CA MET A 160 -2.59 1.10 10.28
C MET A 160 -2.66 2.63 10.42
N PRO A 161 -1.69 3.25 11.14
CA PRO A 161 -1.62 4.71 11.22
C PRO A 161 -1.65 5.35 9.83
N GLY A 162 -2.37 6.46 9.69
CA GLY A 162 -2.52 7.17 8.42
C GLY A 162 -3.55 6.57 7.44
N ALA A 163 -4.03 5.32 7.62
CA ALA A 163 -4.92 4.65 6.67
C ALA A 163 -6.19 5.45 6.36
N ARG A 164 -6.90 5.95 7.39
CA ARG A 164 -8.12 6.76 7.20
C ARG A 164 -7.82 8.07 6.48
N ALA A 165 -6.81 8.79 6.95
CA ALA A 165 -6.41 10.07 6.35
C ALA A 165 -6.07 9.89 4.87
N LEU A 166 -5.30 8.86 4.52
CA LEU A 166 -4.94 8.55 3.15
C LEU A 166 -6.17 8.29 2.28
N VAL A 167 -6.97 7.29 2.64
CA VAL A 167 -8.08 6.83 1.81
C VAL A 167 -9.16 7.90 1.68
N GLN A 168 -9.56 8.54 2.79
CA GLN A 168 -10.61 9.56 2.77
C GLN A 168 -10.16 10.81 2.02
N THR A 169 -8.90 11.21 2.13
CA THR A 169 -8.36 12.34 1.36
C THR A 169 -8.35 12.01 -0.15
N LEU A 170 -7.89 10.84 -0.56
CA LEU A 170 -7.91 10.46 -1.97
C LEU A 170 -9.35 10.40 -2.52
N ARG A 171 -10.30 9.83 -1.76
CA ARG A 171 -11.72 9.82 -2.15
C ARG A 171 -12.31 11.23 -2.29
N SER A 172 -12.04 12.13 -1.35
CA SER A 172 -12.52 13.52 -1.41
C SER A 172 -12.01 14.26 -2.65
N ARG A 173 -10.88 13.80 -3.21
CA ARG A 173 -10.28 14.32 -4.44
C ARG A 173 -10.74 13.58 -5.70
N GLY A 174 -11.69 12.65 -5.56
CA GLY A 174 -12.32 11.93 -6.68
C GLY A 174 -11.62 10.64 -7.10
N ALA A 175 -10.71 10.11 -6.29
CA ALA A 175 -10.15 8.78 -6.53
C ALA A 175 -11.16 7.68 -6.14
N ARG A 176 -11.28 6.65 -6.99
CA ARG A 176 -11.91 5.39 -6.62
C ARG A 176 -10.94 4.58 -5.76
N THR A 177 -11.42 4.02 -4.65
CA THR A 177 -10.58 3.30 -3.68
C THR A 177 -11.04 1.86 -3.52
N ILE A 178 -10.12 0.89 -3.63
CA ILE A 178 -10.38 -0.53 -3.59
C ILE A 178 -9.45 -1.20 -2.58
N LEU A 179 -10.02 -1.88 -1.59
CA LEU A 179 -9.30 -2.80 -0.71
C LEU A 179 -9.35 -4.19 -1.34
N VAL A 180 -8.19 -4.79 -1.64
CA VAL A 180 -8.11 -6.12 -2.24
C VAL A 180 -7.19 -7.02 -1.42
N SER A 181 -7.72 -8.09 -0.83
CA SER A 181 -7.01 -8.90 0.15
C SER A 181 -7.08 -10.38 -0.16
N GLY A 182 -5.96 -11.10 0.07
CA GLY A 182 -5.92 -12.55 0.17
C GLY A 182 -6.57 -13.10 1.45
N GLY A 183 -6.95 -12.22 2.40
CA GLY A 183 -7.72 -12.54 3.60
C GLY A 183 -9.21 -12.77 3.31
N PHE A 184 -10.07 -12.47 4.27
CA PHE A 184 -11.48 -12.91 4.23
C PHE A 184 -12.46 -11.74 4.32
N VAL A 185 -13.59 -11.87 3.60
CA VAL A 185 -14.69 -10.88 3.55
C VAL A 185 -15.15 -10.42 4.94
N PRO A 186 -15.32 -11.30 5.96
CA PRO A 186 -15.74 -10.86 7.30
C PRO A 186 -14.77 -9.91 8.02
N PHE A 187 -13.52 -9.86 7.59
CA PHE A 187 -12.53 -8.86 8.03
C PHE A 187 -12.48 -7.67 7.08
N ALA A 188 -12.39 -7.94 5.77
CA ALA A 188 -12.15 -6.91 4.76
C ALA A 188 -13.31 -5.90 4.64
N GLN A 189 -14.56 -6.34 4.70
CA GLN A 189 -15.71 -5.43 4.61
C GLN A 189 -15.77 -4.42 5.77
N PRO A 190 -15.71 -4.84 7.05
CA PRO A 190 -15.70 -3.89 8.17
C PRO A 190 -14.50 -2.96 8.16
N VAL A 191 -13.31 -3.46 7.82
CA VAL A 191 -12.08 -2.64 7.70
C VAL A 191 -12.25 -1.59 6.60
N ALA A 192 -12.75 -2.00 5.43
CA ALA A 192 -12.99 -1.07 4.32
C ALA A 192 -14.02 0.01 4.68
N GLN A 193 -15.11 -0.35 5.36
CA GLN A 193 -16.11 0.60 5.85
C GLN A 193 -15.52 1.57 6.86
N GLU A 194 -14.72 1.07 7.80
CA GLU A 194 -14.13 1.88 8.86
C GLU A 194 -13.08 2.86 8.33
N ILE A 195 -12.27 2.46 7.34
CA ILE A 195 -11.29 3.33 6.67
C ILE A 195 -12.00 4.28 5.69
N GLY A 196 -13.03 3.83 5.01
CA GLY A 196 -13.79 4.58 4.02
C GLY A 196 -13.49 4.19 2.56
N PHE A 197 -13.08 2.96 2.27
CA PHE A 197 -12.95 2.46 0.90
C PHE A 197 -14.31 2.36 0.19
N ASP A 198 -14.31 2.50 -1.15
CA ASP A 198 -15.51 2.33 -1.98
C ASP A 198 -15.86 0.85 -2.17
N VAL A 199 -14.85 -0.02 -2.28
CA VAL A 199 -15.00 -1.45 -2.56
C VAL A 199 -14.04 -2.25 -1.70
N ALA A 200 -14.51 -3.43 -1.21
CA ALA A 200 -13.69 -4.46 -0.59
C ALA A 200 -13.81 -5.77 -1.36
N ILE A 201 -12.69 -6.39 -1.70
CA ILE A 201 -12.59 -7.66 -2.41
C ILE A 201 -11.70 -8.59 -1.58
N ALA A 202 -12.22 -9.74 -1.18
CA ALA A 202 -11.50 -10.73 -0.38
C ALA A 202 -12.10 -12.12 -0.58
N ASN A 203 -11.47 -13.15 -0.03
CA ASN A 203 -11.96 -14.52 -0.11
C ASN A 203 -13.19 -14.74 0.77
N THR A 204 -14.12 -15.54 0.29
CA THR A 204 -15.33 -15.91 1.04
C THR A 204 -15.08 -17.14 1.89
N LEU A 205 -15.28 -17.04 3.22
CA LEU A 205 -15.34 -18.21 4.10
C LEU A 205 -16.72 -18.83 4.04
N HIS A 206 -16.81 -20.13 3.84
CA HIS A 206 -18.07 -20.83 3.94
C HIS A 206 -18.41 -21.10 5.42
N ILE A 207 -19.65 -20.73 5.78
CA ILE A 207 -20.22 -20.92 7.11
C ILE A 207 -21.44 -21.80 6.97
N ALA A 208 -21.54 -22.85 7.79
CA ALA A 208 -22.68 -23.74 7.90
C ALA A 208 -23.01 -23.93 9.38
N ASP A 209 -24.28 -23.82 9.72
CA ASP A 209 -24.82 -24.00 11.09
C ASP A 209 -24.05 -23.14 12.13
N GLY A 210 -23.70 -21.90 11.77
CA GLY A 210 -22.97 -20.97 12.63
C GLY A 210 -21.48 -21.29 12.84
N LYS A 211 -20.93 -22.24 12.07
CA LYS A 211 -19.53 -22.68 12.16
C LYS A 211 -18.83 -22.55 10.81
N LEU A 212 -17.50 -22.36 10.85
CA LEU A 212 -16.68 -22.40 9.66
C LEU A 212 -16.71 -23.81 9.05
N ALA A 213 -17.02 -23.89 7.75
CA ALA A 213 -17.07 -25.17 7.03
C ALA A 213 -15.67 -25.72 6.71
N GLY A 214 -14.60 -24.92 6.89
CA GLY A 214 -13.23 -25.28 6.51
C GLY A 214 -12.96 -25.17 5.02
N THR A 215 -13.75 -24.39 4.28
CA THR A 215 -13.62 -24.19 2.84
C THR A 215 -13.77 -22.72 2.47
N VAL A 216 -13.18 -22.33 1.35
CA VAL A 216 -13.26 -20.98 0.75
C VAL A 216 -14.05 -21.02 -0.55
N GLY A 217 -14.68 -19.90 -0.88
CA GLY A 217 -15.37 -19.70 -2.16
C GLY A 217 -14.37 -19.44 -3.30
N GLU A 218 -14.79 -19.79 -4.50
CA GLU A 218 -14.07 -19.50 -5.74
C GLU A 218 -14.70 -18.28 -6.45
N PRO A 219 -13.92 -17.50 -7.21
CA PRO A 219 -12.47 -17.64 -7.40
C PRO A 219 -11.68 -17.09 -6.22
N ILE A 220 -10.52 -17.71 -5.93
CA ILE A 220 -9.60 -17.24 -4.88
C ILE A 220 -8.97 -15.90 -5.28
N VAL A 221 -8.87 -15.00 -4.31
CA VAL A 221 -8.16 -13.71 -4.45
C VAL A 221 -6.67 -13.93 -4.16
N ASP A 222 -5.95 -14.23 -5.22
CA ASP A 222 -4.49 -14.38 -5.24
C ASP A 222 -3.80 -13.16 -5.86
N ALA A 223 -2.48 -13.27 -6.09
CA ALA A 223 -1.68 -12.21 -6.71
C ALA A 223 -2.17 -11.84 -8.12
N ALA A 224 -2.58 -12.82 -8.93
CA ALA A 224 -3.09 -12.59 -10.27
C ALA A 224 -4.43 -11.86 -10.23
N ARG A 225 -5.30 -12.23 -9.28
CA ARG A 225 -6.58 -11.56 -9.06
C ARG A 225 -6.40 -10.13 -8.57
N LYS A 226 -5.48 -9.85 -7.64
CA LYS A 226 -5.18 -8.47 -7.20
C LYS A 226 -4.79 -7.58 -8.38
N ARG A 227 -3.89 -8.07 -9.24
CA ARG A 227 -3.52 -7.37 -10.48
C ARG A 227 -4.70 -7.17 -11.43
N ALA A 228 -5.54 -8.17 -11.61
CA ALA A 228 -6.71 -8.09 -12.49
C ALA A 228 -7.74 -7.06 -12.00
N GLU A 229 -7.95 -6.94 -10.68
CA GLU A 229 -8.83 -5.93 -10.09
C GLU A 229 -8.32 -4.49 -10.35
N LEU A 230 -7.02 -4.24 -10.18
CA LEU A 230 -6.41 -2.95 -10.53
C LEU A 230 -6.64 -2.62 -12.01
N LEU A 231 -6.25 -3.52 -12.91
CA LEU A 231 -6.35 -3.28 -14.36
C LEU A 231 -7.80 -3.14 -14.83
N GLY A 232 -8.70 -3.99 -14.31
CA GLY A 232 -10.13 -3.91 -14.62
C GLY A 232 -10.76 -2.60 -14.15
N ALA A 233 -10.42 -2.12 -12.96
CA ALA A 233 -10.90 -0.85 -12.44
C ALA A 233 -10.35 0.35 -13.24
N ALA A 234 -9.06 0.32 -13.61
CA ALA A 234 -8.46 1.35 -14.46
C ALA A 234 -9.11 1.41 -15.84
N GLN A 235 -9.33 0.25 -16.46
CA GLN A 235 -10.02 0.16 -17.77
C GLN A 235 -11.45 0.68 -17.69
N GLN A 236 -12.23 0.28 -16.68
CA GLN A 236 -13.59 0.75 -16.46
C GLN A 236 -13.67 2.27 -16.27
N GLY A 237 -12.67 2.84 -15.59
CA GLY A 237 -12.56 4.29 -15.40
C GLY A 237 -12.01 5.06 -16.60
N GLY A 238 -11.53 4.39 -17.64
CA GLY A 238 -10.83 5.03 -18.76
C GLY A 238 -9.56 5.77 -18.33
N LEU A 239 -8.86 5.26 -17.30
CA LEU A 239 -7.75 5.94 -16.66
C LEU A 239 -6.44 5.72 -17.42
N ALA A 240 -5.62 6.78 -17.48
CA ALA A 240 -4.22 6.63 -17.88
C ALA A 240 -3.43 5.86 -16.81
N PRO A 241 -2.41 5.07 -17.18
CA PRO A 241 -1.61 4.31 -16.21
C PRO A 241 -1.11 5.16 -15.02
N ALA A 242 -0.59 6.35 -15.28
CA ALA A 242 -0.09 7.27 -14.26
C ALA A 242 -1.12 7.68 -13.20
N GLN A 243 -2.42 7.47 -13.45
CA GLN A 243 -3.50 7.83 -12.51
C GLN A 243 -3.85 6.73 -11.53
N SER A 244 -3.15 5.58 -11.57
CA SER A 244 -3.36 4.46 -10.64
C SER A 244 -2.22 4.33 -9.64
N ILE A 245 -2.57 4.04 -8.39
CA ILE A 245 -1.63 3.74 -7.31
C ILE A 245 -2.00 2.38 -6.71
N ALA A 246 -0.99 1.53 -6.50
CA ALA A 246 -1.13 0.29 -5.75
C ALA A 246 -0.18 0.29 -4.55
N ILE A 247 -0.63 -0.23 -3.40
CA ILE A 247 0.18 -0.35 -2.20
C ILE A 247 0.02 -1.72 -1.55
N GLY A 248 1.12 -2.29 -1.07
CA GLY A 248 1.15 -3.57 -0.37
C GLY A 248 2.52 -3.84 0.26
N ASP A 249 2.62 -4.89 1.08
CA ASP A 249 3.84 -5.28 1.79
C ASP A 249 4.42 -6.62 1.34
N GLY A 250 3.58 -7.50 0.77
CA GLY A 250 3.89 -8.89 0.50
C GLY A 250 4.26 -9.23 -0.94
N ALA A 251 4.83 -10.42 -1.16
CA ALA A 251 5.16 -10.91 -2.50
C ALA A 251 3.92 -11.13 -3.38
N ASN A 252 2.76 -11.37 -2.77
CA ASN A 252 1.46 -11.49 -3.44
C ASN A 252 0.96 -10.16 -4.02
N ASP A 253 1.56 -9.02 -3.62
CA ASP A 253 1.21 -7.68 -4.12
C ASP A 253 2.06 -7.27 -5.32
N ILE A 254 3.21 -7.92 -5.53
CA ILE A 254 4.16 -7.53 -6.57
C ILE A 254 3.49 -7.37 -7.94
N PRO A 255 2.67 -8.33 -8.44
CA PRO A 255 2.05 -8.17 -9.75
C PRO A 255 1.08 -6.98 -9.84
N MET A 256 0.44 -6.60 -8.74
CA MET A 256 -0.43 -5.42 -8.65
C MET A 256 0.40 -4.13 -8.59
N ILE A 257 1.46 -4.12 -7.77
CA ILE A 257 2.41 -3.00 -7.62
C ILE A 257 3.07 -2.67 -8.97
N GLU A 258 3.59 -3.69 -9.68
CA GLU A 258 4.23 -3.51 -11.00
C GLU A 258 3.27 -3.05 -12.09
N ALA A 259 1.97 -3.35 -11.96
CA ALA A 259 0.97 -2.98 -12.94
C ALA A 259 0.40 -1.58 -12.74
N ALA A 260 0.60 -0.96 -11.59
CA ALA A 260 0.13 0.39 -11.28
C ALA A 260 1.01 1.46 -11.95
N GLY A 261 0.48 2.67 -12.10
CA GLY A 261 1.28 3.83 -12.52
C GLY A 261 2.25 4.31 -11.45
N LEU A 262 1.94 4.05 -10.19
CA LEU A 262 2.81 4.17 -9.03
C LEU A 262 2.60 2.99 -8.11
N GLY A 263 3.56 2.08 -8.08
CA GLY A 263 3.61 0.97 -7.14
C GLY A 263 4.37 1.35 -5.86
N VAL A 264 3.74 1.17 -4.71
CA VAL A 264 4.30 1.54 -3.40
C VAL A 264 4.45 0.29 -2.52
N ALA A 265 5.64 0.09 -1.99
CA ALA A 265 5.91 -0.91 -0.97
C ALA A 265 5.80 -0.28 0.43
N TYR A 266 4.97 -0.85 1.31
CA TYR A 266 4.74 -0.33 2.66
C TYR A 266 5.37 -1.25 3.70
N HIS A 267 6.43 -0.80 4.40
CA HIS A 267 7.19 -1.59 5.38
C HIS A 267 7.48 -3.02 4.88
N ALA A 268 7.76 -3.13 3.59
CA ALA A 268 7.69 -4.36 2.83
C ALA A 268 8.96 -5.20 2.95
N LYS A 269 8.82 -6.49 2.66
CA LYS A 269 9.95 -7.42 2.51
C LYS A 269 10.85 -6.98 1.33
N PRO A 270 12.17 -7.31 1.36
CA PRO A 270 13.13 -6.85 0.36
C PRO A 270 12.72 -7.10 -1.10
N LYS A 271 12.08 -8.24 -1.38
CA LYS A 271 11.61 -8.58 -2.73
C LYS A 271 10.51 -7.64 -3.22
N THR A 272 9.53 -7.32 -2.38
CA THR A 272 8.43 -6.41 -2.70
C THR A 272 8.94 -4.99 -2.85
N ARG A 273 9.84 -4.55 -1.94
CA ARG A 273 10.52 -3.26 -2.03
C ARG A 273 11.26 -3.08 -3.35
N ALA A 274 11.99 -4.10 -3.80
CA ALA A 274 12.76 -4.05 -5.04
C ALA A 274 11.89 -3.96 -6.31
N ALA A 275 10.65 -4.46 -6.25
CA ALA A 275 9.69 -4.42 -7.35
C ALA A 275 8.89 -3.11 -7.41
N ALA A 276 8.88 -2.32 -6.33
CA ALA A 276 8.09 -1.11 -6.22
C ALA A 276 8.80 0.13 -6.79
N ASP A 277 8.00 1.07 -7.26
CA ASP A 277 8.47 2.39 -7.68
C ASP A 277 8.97 3.25 -6.52
N ALA A 278 8.34 3.10 -5.35
CA ALA A 278 8.70 3.78 -4.12
C ALA A 278 8.45 2.89 -2.91
N ALA A 279 9.10 3.18 -1.78
CA ALA A 279 8.89 2.48 -0.53
C ALA A 279 8.67 3.46 0.62
N ILE A 280 7.72 3.14 1.49
CA ILE A 280 7.55 3.77 2.80
C ILE A 280 8.19 2.84 3.81
N GLU A 281 9.27 3.29 4.44
CA GLU A 281 10.07 2.49 5.36
C GLU A 281 10.12 3.06 6.78
N ARG A 282 9.83 4.36 6.92
CA ARG A 282 9.97 5.12 8.16
C ARG A 282 8.65 5.66 8.67
N GLY A 283 7.86 6.27 7.79
CA GLY A 283 6.60 6.89 8.13
C GLY A 283 5.40 5.96 8.08
N ASP A 284 4.24 6.49 8.40
CA ASP A 284 2.96 5.81 8.26
C ASP A 284 2.36 6.01 6.84
N LEU A 285 1.14 5.51 6.62
CA LEU A 285 0.49 5.60 5.31
C LEU A 285 0.21 7.05 4.85
N SER A 286 0.17 8.01 5.76
CA SER A 286 -0.05 9.43 5.41
C SER A 286 1.11 10.05 4.64
N VAL A 287 2.31 9.46 4.71
CA VAL A 287 3.49 9.86 3.91
C VAL A 287 3.16 9.92 2.42
N LEU A 288 2.29 9.01 1.93
CA LEU A 288 1.88 9.01 0.54
C LEU A 288 1.10 10.27 0.13
N LEU A 289 0.37 10.90 1.05
CA LEU A 289 -0.30 12.18 0.77
C LEU A 289 0.70 13.30 0.48
N HIS A 290 1.77 13.37 1.26
CA HIS A 290 2.86 14.33 0.99
C HIS A 290 3.56 14.01 -0.34
N ALA A 291 3.84 12.73 -0.64
CA ALA A 291 4.41 12.32 -1.92
C ALA A 291 3.54 12.75 -3.12
N LEU A 292 2.22 12.82 -2.91
CA LEU A 292 1.25 13.33 -3.90
C LEU A 292 1.11 14.86 -3.89
N GLY A 293 1.92 15.58 -3.12
CA GLY A 293 1.88 17.05 -3.02
C GLY A 293 0.71 17.60 -2.21
N ILE A 294 0.12 16.80 -1.31
CA ILE A 294 -1.05 17.16 -0.52
C ILE A 294 -0.59 17.52 0.89
N ALA A 295 -0.62 18.82 1.21
CA ALA A 295 -0.28 19.32 2.55
C ALA A 295 -1.29 18.85 3.60
N ARG A 296 -0.85 18.75 4.85
CA ARG A 296 -1.65 18.25 5.99
C ARG A 296 -2.96 19.02 6.17
N ALA A 297 -2.96 20.32 5.91
CA ALA A 297 -4.17 21.16 5.98
C ALA A 297 -5.27 20.77 4.97
N GLN A 298 -4.93 19.94 3.97
CA GLN A 298 -5.86 19.46 2.93
C GLN A 298 -6.33 18.02 3.20
N TRP A 299 -5.87 17.40 4.28
CA TRP A 299 -6.25 16.03 4.63
C TRP A 299 -7.66 15.99 5.22
N VAL A 300 -8.38 14.93 4.91
CA VAL A 300 -9.63 14.61 5.58
C VAL A 300 -9.28 13.83 6.84
N THR A 301 -9.47 14.46 7.98
CA THR A 301 -9.33 13.84 9.32
C THR A 301 -10.73 13.65 9.86
N GLY A 302 -11.26 12.42 9.75
CA GLY A 302 -12.56 12.03 10.30
C GLY A 302 -12.46 11.62 11.74
#